data_4f2b3275b0d3f7dc3ee159dbb7e1c57c
#
_entry.id   4f2b3275b0d3f7dc3ee159dbb7e1c57c
#
_cell.length_a   1.000
_cell.length_b   1.000
_cell.length_c   1.000
_cell.angle_alpha   90.00
_cell.angle_beta   90.00
_cell.angle_gamma   90.00
#
_symmetry.space_group_name_H-M   'P 1'
#
loop_
_entity.id
_entity.type
_entity.pdbx_description
1 polymer ?
#
loop_
_entity_poly.entity_id
_entity_poly.type
_entity_poly.pdbx_seq_one_letter_code
_entity_poly.pdbx_strand_id
1 'polypeptide(L)'
;MKIYKYIGVALMVLSLGACKTDDLERDIDALKDRVTAMEAKVDRLNESMNMIRVALDGNKTIQSYTENEDGSYTLTLSDGNTITLTQGEIGATDVYQEVSISTDGNWVIGGVETEHRALAVGGEPGVTPQFRLTMESEGKYYWEVSYDGELTWEEVKSQQGTRVYASASGSSSVAGPIASAAPNATGDKFEITLTSNGTKYEIPIVSGLACAITEPNPEDMENGYWIVPITLPAVTTSTSVDLKGDAVLVSAPEGWTVTAEIGNGTLTIIPPAQDGAEGIITLQVNKGIYWAIDQIKVRSKRVITSLKAEYELGDGFYIGDELVSKETYPGGTLIENGGTISKSGVHFIAGGANISISSNLATTEAPLVIVGDDPNNPPTITLGGYFLSSENLLCKNVKLVRTGTYMFNVNNDVNKVIFDQCEIELSGSFGYSTNSYTIVDFQFVNNKVKFTGTAGSLAGGMNFVNFANVKITNANISNNIFYSRSDDTSARGQFFTVKETAIKLENNTFCNYIQNPQGIKAKLTGDWSVRYNIFYSNISVASNNTSYLIWALEGSTFPASNDAFESNVAYNAVEENATVWNVFYFSTSSGTSSEIPDGYDLKSRIPQEEESPLQIVDWENGKFVSSKAGYGATIE
;
A
#
# COMPACT_ATOMS: atom_id res chain seq x y z
N MET A 1 -6.18 50.30 -48.40
CA MET A 1 -4.71 50.39 -48.38
C MET A 1 -4.13 50.24 -46.94
N LYS A 2 -4.89 49.83 -45.92
CA LYS A 2 -4.38 49.58 -44.54
C LYS A 2 -4.25 48.10 -44.17
N ILE A 3 -4.87 47.19 -44.90
CA ILE A 3 -4.86 45.76 -44.62
C ILE A 3 -3.56 45.05 -45.07
N TYR A 4 -2.96 45.53 -46.18
CA TYR A 4 -1.71 44.93 -46.69
C TYR A 4 -0.46 45.20 -45.84
N LYS A 5 -0.47 46.25 -44.97
CA LYS A 5 0.64 46.51 -44.04
C LYS A 5 0.72 45.52 -42.87
N TYR A 6 -0.41 45.00 -42.45
CA TYR A 6 -0.43 44.01 -41.33
C TYR A 6 -0.13 42.59 -41.79
N ILE A 7 -0.46 42.25 -43.04
CA ILE A 7 -0.13 40.96 -43.64
C ILE A 7 1.40 40.83 -43.86
N GLY A 8 2.06 41.92 -44.29
CA GLY A 8 3.50 41.92 -44.46
C GLY A 8 4.28 41.78 -43.14
N VAL A 9 3.79 42.38 -42.07
CA VAL A 9 4.40 42.26 -40.74
C VAL A 9 4.14 40.87 -40.11
N ALA A 10 2.95 40.31 -40.34
CA ALA A 10 2.64 38.95 -39.88
C ALA A 10 3.44 37.85 -40.61
N LEU A 11 3.69 38.03 -41.93
CA LEU A 11 4.59 37.13 -42.68
C LEU A 11 6.04 37.27 -42.28
N MET A 12 6.51 38.50 -41.91
CA MET A 12 7.90 38.72 -41.47
C MET A 12 8.16 38.20 -40.06
N VAL A 13 7.15 38.19 -39.19
CA VAL A 13 7.27 37.57 -37.84
C VAL A 13 7.21 36.03 -37.92
N LEU A 14 6.46 35.48 -38.89
CA LEU A 14 6.42 34.04 -39.13
C LEU A 14 7.72 33.48 -39.78
N SER A 15 8.42 34.29 -40.57
CA SER A 15 9.71 33.89 -41.19
C SER A 15 10.92 34.01 -40.25
N LEU A 16 10.81 34.79 -39.17
CA LEU A 16 11.86 34.90 -38.14
C LEU A 16 11.71 33.80 -37.06
N GLY A 17 10.56 33.16 -36.96
CA GLY A 17 10.35 32.02 -36.05
C GLY A 17 10.82 30.67 -36.61
N ALA A 18 10.81 30.49 -37.93
CA ALA A 18 11.16 29.22 -38.57
C ALA A 18 12.67 28.96 -38.63
N CYS A 19 13.51 30.01 -38.66
CA CYS A 19 14.98 29.82 -38.69
C CYS A 19 15.62 29.55 -37.32
N LYS A 20 14.91 29.73 -36.21
CA LYS A 20 15.43 29.44 -34.86
C LYS A 20 15.07 28.04 -34.33
N THR A 21 14.02 27.43 -34.87
CA THR A 21 13.59 26.09 -34.43
C THR A 21 14.50 24.98 -34.91
N ASP A 22 14.96 25.05 -36.15
CA ASP A 22 15.85 24.01 -36.73
C ASP A 22 17.25 23.99 -36.09
N ASP A 23 17.79 25.18 -35.72
CA ASP A 23 19.04 25.26 -34.97
C ASP A 23 18.87 24.77 -33.53
N LEU A 24 17.72 25.05 -32.91
CA LEU A 24 17.41 24.61 -31.54
C LEU A 24 17.16 23.09 -31.49
N GLU A 25 16.45 22.52 -32.47
CA GLU A 25 16.25 21.07 -32.59
C GLU A 25 17.57 20.34 -32.80
N ARG A 26 18.46 20.85 -33.65
CA ARG A 26 19.78 20.26 -33.88
C ARG A 26 20.67 20.34 -32.63
N ASP A 27 20.59 21.45 -31.88
CA ASP A 27 21.34 21.60 -30.63
C ASP A 27 20.77 20.69 -29.52
N ILE A 28 19.46 20.45 -29.48
CA ILE A 28 18.81 19.50 -28.57
C ILE A 28 19.20 18.07 -28.93
N ASP A 29 19.22 17.68 -30.20
CA ASP A 29 19.63 16.36 -30.62
C ASP A 29 21.11 16.10 -30.33
N ALA A 30 21.98 17.08 -30.59
CA ALA A 30 23.40 17.00 -30.23
C ALA A 30 23.60 16.89 -28.70
N LEU A 31 22.78 17.57 -27.90
CA LEU A 31 22.82 17.47 -26.44
C LEU A 31 22.33 16.09 -25.97
N LYS A 32 21.27 15.57 -26.57
CA LYS A 32 20.74 14.24 -26.28
C LYS A 32 21.76 13.14 -26.58
N ASP A 33 22.43 13.21 -27.75
CA ASP A 33 23.49 12.27 -28.11
C ASP A 33 24.65 12.31 -27.11
N ARG A 34 25.01 13.53 -26.63
CA ARG A 34 26.06 13.70 -25.61
C ARG A 34 25.67 13.15 -24.26
N VAL A 35 24.41 13.34 -23.84
CA VAL A 35 23.88 12.76 -22.58
C VAL A 35 23.88 11.24 -22.65
N THR A 36 23.39 10.66 -23.73
CA THR A 36 23.40 9.20 -23.93
C THR A 36 24.82 8.61 -23.92
N ALA A 37 25.77 9.30 -24.55
CA ALA A 37 27.19 8.89 -24.51
C ALA A 37 27.80 9.00 -23.10
N MET A 38 27.39 9.99 -22.31
CA MET A 38 27.84 10.15 -20.92
C MET A 38 27.23 9.08 -20.02
N GLU A 39 25.94 8.77 -20.16
CA GLU A 39 25.26 7.69 -19.43
C GLU A 39 25.96 6.36 -19.66
N ALA A 40 26.26 6.02 -20.92
CA ALA A 40 27.00 4.81 -21.26
C ALA A 40 28.40 4.75 -20.62
N LYS A 41 29.06 5.89 -20.38
CA LYS A 41 30.35 5.93 -19.68
C LYS A 41 30.22 5.67 -18.19
N VAL A 42 29.16 6.20 -17.56
CA VAL A 42 28.85 5.94 -16.16
C VAL A 42 28.59 4.45 -15.94
N ASP A 43 27.81 3.83 -16.83
CA ASP A 43 27.51 2.40 -16.76
C ASP A 43 28.78 1.57 -16.84
N ARG A 44 29.67 1.86 -17.79
CA ARG A 44 30.97 1.17 -17.93
C ARG A 44 31.87 1.33 -16.70
N LEU A 45 31.86 2.52 -16.07
CA LEU A 45 32.61 2.73 -14.83
C LEU A 45 32.06 1.87 -13.70
N ASN A 46 30.75 1.84 -13.54
CA ASN A 46 30.07 1.03 -12.51
C ASN A 46 30.32 -0.47 -12.73
N GLU A 47 30.27 -0.96 -13.97
CA GLU A 47 30.62 -2.33 -14.32
C GLU A 47 32.08 -2.66 -13.95
N SER A 48 33.00 -1.79 -14.29
CA SER A 48 34.42 -1.94 -13.96
C SER A 48 34.66 -1.99 -12.45
N MET A 49 33.94 -1.16 -11.68
CA MET A 49 34.00 -1.16 -10.23
C MET A 49 33.50 -2.47 -9.62
N ASN A 50 32.39 -2.99 -10.12
CA ASN A 50 31.84 -4.28 -9.71
C ASN A 50 32.84 -5.42 -9.96
N MET A 51 33.55 -5.41 -11.08
CA MET A 51 34.57 -6.43 -11.36
C MET A 51 35.80 -6.33 -10.47
N ILE A 52 36.28 -5.13 -10.19
CA ILE A 52 37.39 -4.94 -9.25
C ILE A 52 37.00 -5.49 -7.90
N ARG A 53 35.77 -5.22 -7.44
CA ARG A 53 35.25 -5.79 -6.19
C ARG A 53 35.22 -7.31 -6.22
N VAL A 54 34.67 -7.92 -7.28
CA VAL A 54 34.63 -9.39 -7.41
C VAL A 54 36.04 -9.98 -7.37
N ALA A 55 37.00 -9.35 -8.05
CA ALA A 55 38.38 -9.78 -8.05
C ALA A 55 39.04 -9.69 -6.66
N LEU A 56 38.64 -8.71 -5.84
CA LEU A 56 39.19 -8.47 -4.50
C LEU A 56 38.50 -9.28 -3.41
N ASP A 57 37.22 -9.61 -3.58
CA ASP A 57 36.40 -10.33 -2.58
C ASP A 57 36.92 -11.76 -2.36
N GLY A 58 37.60 -12.36 -3.35
CA GLY A 58 38.18 -13.71 -3.26
C GLY A 58 37.18 -14.85 -3.02
N ASN A 59 35.92 -14.53 -2.74
CA ASN A 59 34.85 -15.47 -2.43
C ASN A 59 33.95 -15.78 -3.64
N LYS A 60 34.04 -14.97 -4.71
CA LYS A 60 33.28 -15.19 -5.93
C LYS A 60 34.16 -15.78 -7.01
N THR A 61 33.60 -16.76 -7.71
CA THR A 61 34.24 -17.37 -8.87
C THR A 61 33.42 -17.11 -10.13
N ILE A 62 34.03 -17.23 -11.30
CA ILE A 62 33.30 -17.15 -12.56
C ILE A 62 32.81 -18.56 -12.89
N GLN A 63 31.50 -18.69 -13.09
CA GLN A 63 30.85 -19.93 -13.51
C GLN A 63 31.07 -20.18 -15.02
N SER A 64 30.90 -19.13 -15.82
CA SER A 64 31.07 -19.14 -17.27
C SER A 64 31.33 -17.74 -17.81
N TYR A 65 31.82 -17.66 -19.04
CA TYR A 65 31.96 -16.40 -19.76
C TYR A 65 31.54 -16.56 -21.22
N THR A 66 31.14 -15.44 -21.85
CA THR A 66 30.84 -15.34 -23.28
C THR A 66 31.59 -14.13 -23.85
N GLU A 67 32.32 -14.33 -24.95
CA GLU A 67 32.91 -13.24 -25.72
C GLU A 67 31.83 -12.69 -26.66
N ASN A 68 31.55 -11.40 -26.59
CA ASN A 68 30.56 -10.72 -27.41
C ASN A 68 31.17 -10.27 -28.75
N GLU A 69 30.32 -9.95 -29.72
CA GLU A 69 30.76 -9.53 -31.07
C GLU A 69 31.57 -8.21 -31.06
N ASP A 70 31.38 -7.37 -30.04
CA ASP A 70 32.10 -6.11 -29.84
C ASP A 70 33.44 -6.27 -29.10
N GLY A 71 33.85 -7.50 -28.79
CA GLY A 71 35.08 -7.81 -28.05
C GLY A 71 34.94 -7.63 -26.52
N SER A 72 33.75 -7.33 -26.00
CA SER A 72 33.48 -7.37 -24.58
C SER A 72 33.26 -8.80 -24.06
N TYR A 73 33.33 -9.01 -22.75
CA TYR A 73 33.05 -10.29 -22.12
C TYR A 73 31.86 -10.18 -21.19
N THR A 74 30.86 -11.04 -21.36
CA THR A 74 29.79 -11.24 -20.36
C THR A 74 30.20 -12.43 -19.48
N LEU A 75 30.35 -12.14 -18.17
CA LEU A 75 30.74 -13.11 -17.16
C LEU A 75 29.51 -13.49 -16.32
N THR A 76 29.31 -14.78 -16.10
CA THR A 76 28.34 -15.28 -15.11
C THR A 76 29.11 -15.67 -13.85
N LEU A 77 28.78 -15.08 -12.73
CA LEU A 77 29.41 -15.35 -11.45
C LEU A 77 28.77 -16.57 -10.76
N SER A 78 29.43 -17.09 -9.74
CA SER A 78 28.95 -18.24 -8.96
C SER A 78 27.68 -17.97 -8.16
N ASP A 79 27.30 -16.70 -7.96
CA ASP A 79 26.04 -16.25 -7.34
C ASP A 79 24.93 -15.99 -8.37
N GLY A 80 25.14 -16.31 -9.64
CA GLY A 80 24.18 -16.13 -10.73
C GLY A 80 24.15 -14.73 -11.35
N ASN A 81 24.82 -13.75 -10.74
CA ASN A 81 24.91 -12.40 -11.32
C ASN A 81 25.72 -12.40 -12.60
N THR A 82 25.37 -11.53 -13.54
CA THR A 82 26.10 -11.31 -14.78
C THR A 82 26.77 -9.94 -14.80
N ILE A 83 27.98 -9.88 -15.30
CA ILE A 83 28.75 -8.64 -15.47
C ILE A 83 29.28 -8.61 -16.89
N THR A 84 29.03 -7.52 -17.62
CA THR A 84 29.62 -7.30 -18.95
C THR A 84 30.83 -6.40 -18.81
N LEU A 85 32.00 -6.90 -19.28
CA LEU A 85 33.23 -6.14 -19.29
C LEU A 85 33.50 -5.60 -20.68
N THR A 86 33.43 -4.31 -20.84
CA THR A 86 33.91 -3.62 -22.01
C THR A 86 35.40 -3.30 -21.85
N GLN A 87 36.24 -3.78 -22.74
CA GLN A 87 37.61 -3.30 -22.83
C GLN A 87 37.57 -1.84 -23.34
N GLY A 88 38.20 -0.94 -22.60
CA GLY A 88 38.31 0.45 -23.08
C GLY A 88 39.14 0.48 -24.38
N GLU A 89 38.61 1.11 -25.42
CA GLU A 89 39.42 1.35 -26.64
C GLU A 89 40.61 2.24 -26.25
N ILE A 90 41.82 1.75 -26.60
CA ILE A 90 43.05 2.55 -26.51
C ILE A 90 42.90 3.70 -27.52
N GLY A 91 42.52 4.89 -27.04
CA GLY A 91 42.37 6.09 -27.87
C GLY A 91 41.12 6.90 -27.72
N ALA A 92 40.15 6.47 -26.94
CA ALA A 92 38.98 7.31 -26.60
C ALA A 92 39.35 8.33 -25.51
N THR A 93 39.10 9.60 -25.81
CA THR A 93 39.38 10.74 -24.92
C THR A 93 38.32 10.92 -23.84
N ASP A 94 38.26 10.00 -22.90
CA ASP A 94 37.22 10.01 -21.85
C ASP A 94 37.84 10.31 -20.48
N VAL A 95 37.34 11.32 -19.79
CA VAL A 95 37.74 11.62 -18.42
C VAL A 95 36.96 10.72 -17.48
N TYR A 96 37.52 9.55 -17.15
CA TYR A 96 37.03 8.71 -16.08
C TYR A 96 37.56 9.22 -14.73
N GLN A 97 36.81 8.95 -13.66
CA GLN A 97 37.33 9.13 -12.31
C GLN A 97 38.43 8.11 -12.06
N GLU A 98 39.56 8.56 -11.54
CA GLU A 98 40.59 7.66 -11.04
C GLU A 98 40.06 6.97 -9.79
N VAL A 99 39.92 5.65 -9.86
CA VAL A 99 39.43 4.81 -8.76
C VAL A 99 40.50 3.79 -8.42
N SER A 100 40.85 3.74 -7.15
CA SER A 100 41.84 2.77 -6.62
C SER A 100 41.48 2.38 -5.18
N ILE A 101 42.29 1.51 -4.60
CA ILE A 101 42.12 1.08 -3.22
C ILE A 101 43.38 1.43 -2.45
N SER A 102 43.20 2.06 -1.27
CA SER A 102 44.30 2.41 -0.39
C SER A 102 44.90 1.15 0.27
N THR A 103 46.07 1.31 0.86
CA THR A 103 46.71 0.28 1.67
C THR A 103 45.87 -0.16 2.87
N ASP A 104 44.96 0.69 3.33
CA ASP A 104 44.04 0.43 4.43
C ASP A 104 42.74 -0.27 4.00
N GLY A 105 42.60 -0.52 2.68
CA GLY A 105 41.47 -1.21 2.08
C GLY A 105 40.23 -0.35 1.84
N ASN A 106 40.40 0.98 1.83
CA ASN A 106 39.33 1.93 1.53
C ASN A 106 39.35 2.34 0.03
N TRP A 107 38.20 2.78 -0.48
CA TRP A 107 38.15 3.33 -1.82
C TRP A 107 38.88 4.68 -1.90
N VAL A 108 39.64 4.87 -2.97
CA VAL A 108 40.25 6.15 -3.35
C VAL A 108 39.61 6.60 -4.65
N ILE A 109 38.92 7.73 -4.65
CA ILE A 109 38.17 8.27 -5.79
C ILE A 109 38.69 9.66 -6.10
N GLY A 110 39.13 9.89 -7.33
CA GLY A 110 39.73 11.16 -7.72
C GLY A 110 41.00 11.49 -6.93
N GLY A 111 41.73 10.48 -6.44
CA GLY A 111 42.93 10.60 -5.61
C GLY A 111 42.65 10.91 -4.13
N VAL A 112 41.39 10.94 -3.70
CA VAL A 112 40.95 11.12 -2.30
C VAL A 112 40.56 9.79 -1.69
N GLU A 113 41.19 9.41 -0.59
CA GLU A 113 40.77 8.24 0.17
C GLU A 113 39.46 8.52 0.89
N THR A 114 38.48 7.58 0.77
CA THR A 114 37.16 7.67 1.39
C THR A 114 37.15 6.87 2.70
N GLU A 115 36.15 7.08 3.53
CA GLU A 115 35.92 6.28 4.74
C GLU A 115 35.28 4.91 4.45
N HIS A 116 34.92 4.65 3.19
CA HIS A 116 34.19 3.45 2.76
C HIS A 116 35.15 2.34 2.32
N ARG A 117 34.99 1.15 2.90
CA ARG A 117 35.85 0.00 2.64
C ARG A 117 35.48 -0.69 1.35
N ALA A 118 36.51 -1.01 0.57
CA ALA A 118 36.39 -1.83 -0.63
C ALA A 118 36.36 -3.33 -0.33
N LEU A 119 36.97 -3.75 0.78
CA LEU A 119 37.13 -5.14 1.19
C LEU A 119 36.33 -5.44 2.46
N ALA A 120 35.74 -6.64 2.51
CA ALA A 120 35.08 -7.14 3.71
C ALA A 120 36.12 -7.44 4.80
N VAL A 121 35.91 -6.92 6.01
CA VAL A 121 36.77 -7.17 7.17
C VAL A 121 35.94 -7.35 8.44
N GLY A 122 36.17 -8.44 9.16
CA GLY A 122 35.55 -8.67 10.46
C GLY A 122 34.05 -8.92 10.44
N GLY A 123 33.48 -9.39 9.30
CA GLY A 123 32.05 -9.65 9.14
C GLY A 123 31.25 -8.47 8.57
N GLU A 124 31.87 -7.30 8.37
CA GLU A 124 31.27 -6.18 7.68
C GLU A 124 31.51 -6.30 6.17
N PRO A 125 30.47 -6.27 5.32
CA PRO A 125 30.64 -6.35 3.87
C PRO A 125 31.35 -5.10 3.33
N GLY A 126 32.17 -5.27 2.29
CA GLY A 126 32.71 -4.15 1.53
C GLY A 126 31.59 -3.45 0.74
N VAL A 127 31.70 -2.15 0.58
CA VAL A 127 30.73 -1.34 -0.17
C VAL A 127 31.20 -1.14 -1.61
N THR A 128 30.30 -1.27 -2.58
CA THR A 128 30.58 -0.95 -4.00
C THR A 128 30.04 0.45 -4.29
N PRO A 129 30.89 1.44 -4.60
CA PRO A 129 30.43 2.76 -4.98
C PRO A 129 29.72 2.71 -6.34
N GLN A 130 28.60 3.43 -6.44
CA GLN A 130 27.90 3.69 -7.69
C GLN A 130 28.10 5.15 -8.08
N PHE A 131 28.24 5.43 -9.36
CA PHE A 131 28.46 6.77 -9.85
C PHE A 131 27.30 7.24 -10.71
N ARG A 132 27.01 8.54 -10.66
CA ARG A 132 26.11 9.22 -11.58
C ARG A 132 26.63 10.60 -11.98
N LEU A 133 26.08 11.12 -13.07
CA LEU A 133 26.31 12.48 -13.50
C LEU A 133 25.13 13.37 -13.13
N THR A 134 25.37 14.45 -12.42
CA THR A 134 24.38 15.44 -12.03
C THR A 134 24.63 16.76 -12.75
N MET A 135 23.58 17.33 -13.32
CA MET A 135 23.66 18.59 -14.05
C MET A 135 23.63 19.77 -13.07
N GLU A 136 24.68 20.60 -13.08
CA GLU A 136 24.74 21.86 -12.33
C GLU A 136 24.06 23.02 -13.08
N SER A 137 24.30 23.09 -14.39
CA SER A 137 23.72 24.06 -15.30
C SER A 137 23.83 23.53 -16.74
N GLU A 138 23.19 24.20 -17.69
CA GLU A 138 23.17 23.76 -19.08
C GLU A 138 24.59 23.46 -19.61
N GLY A 139 24.80 22.18 -19.95
CA GLY A 139 26.09 21.68 -20.47
C GLY A 139 27.20 21.44 -19.42
N LYS A 140 26.89 21.58 -18.12
CA LYS A 140 27.88 21.39 -17.05
C LYS A 140 27.44 20.27 -16.11
N TYR A 141 28.15 19.16 -16.15
CA TYR A 141 27.88 17.97 -15.33
C TYR A 141 29.01 17.72 -14.35
N TYR A 142 28.70 17.21 -13.16
CA TYR A 142 29.67 16.76 -12.18
C TYR A 142 29.36 15.35 -11.68
N TRP A 143 30.37 14.72 -11.09
CA TRP A 143 30.27 13.36 -10.58
C TRP A 143 29.71 13.34 -9.17
N GLU A 144 28.75 12.44 -8.94
CA GLU A 144 28.33 12.02 -7.63
C GLU A 144 28.56 10.51 -7.45
N VAL A 145 28.75 10.12 -6.18
CA VAL A 145 28.97 8.73 -5.77
C VAL A 145 28.01 8.35 -4.66
N SER A 146 27.47 7.14 -4.73
CA SER A 146 26.66 6.52 -3.67
C SER A 146 27.39 5.31 -3.12
N TYR A 147 27.35 5.12 -1.80
CA TYR A 147 27.93 3.97 -1.11
C TYR A 147 26.87 3.08 -0.43
N ASP A 148 25.59 3.37 -0.61
CA ASP A 148 24.47 2.75 0.08
C ASP A 148 23.39 2.20 -0.89
N GLY A 149 23.82 1.84 -2.12
CA GLY A 149 22.91 1.30 -3.13
C GLY A 149 21.95 2.34 -3.71
N GLU A 150 22.47 3.53 -4.01
CA GLU A 150 21.75 4.66 -4.64
C GLU A 150 20.73 5.39 -3.73
N LEU A 151 20.72 5.08 -2.42
CA LEU A 151 19.83 5.76 -1.47
C LEU A 151 20.27 7.17 -1.16
N THR A 152 21.60 7.40 -1.00
CA THR A 152 22.19 8.73 -0.84
C THR A 152 23.31 8.98 -1.82
N TRP A 153 23.50 10.24 -2.21
CA TRP A 153 24.51 10.64 -3.19
C TRP A 153 25.37 11.77 -2.67
N GLU A 154 26.68 11.65 -2.82
CA GLU A 154 27.68 12.64 -2.40
C GLU A 154 28.46 13.15 -3.61
N GLU A 155 28.83 14.44 -3.59
CA GLU A 155 29.67 15.03 -4.63
C GLU A 155 31.09 14.45 -4.60
N VAL A 156 31.59 14.00 -5.74
CA VAL A 156 32.99 13.62 -5.87
C VAL A 156 33.86 14.88 -5.84
N LYS A 157 34.81 14.91 -4.91
CA LYS A 157 35.72 16.04 -4.70
C LYS A 157 37.17 15.66 -4.98
N SER A 158 37.94 16.59 -5.52
CA SER A 158 39.37 16.45 -5.69
C SER A 158 40.11 16.53 -4.34
N GLN A 159 41.42 16.22 -4.33
CA GLN A 159 42.28 16.38 -3.15
C GLN A 159 42.29 17.81 -2.59
N GLN A 160 41.95 18.81 -3.40
CA GLN A 160 41.83 20.21 -2.99
C GLN A 160 40.43 20.57 -2.50
N GLY A 161 39.52 19.61 -2.38
CA GLY A 161 38.14 19.79 -1.94
C GLY A 161 37.21 20.43 -2.97
N THR A 162 37.64 20.57 -4.21
CA THR A 162 36.82 21.12 -5.29
C THR A 162 36.00 20.02 -5.97
N ARG A 163 34.77 20.36 -6.39
CA ARG A 163 33.88 19.46 -7.14
C ARG A 163 34.53 19.01 -8.44
N VAL A 164 34.40 17.72 -8.76
CA VAL A 164 34.92 17.12 -10.00
C VAL A 164 33.86 17.17 -11.09
N TYR A 165 34.17 17.88 -12.19
CA TYR A 165 33.27 18.00 -13.33
C TYR A 165 33.57 16.97 -14.41
N ALA A 166 32.50 16.42 -15.02
CA ALA A 166 32.61 15.64 -16.24
C ALA A 166 32.64 16.60 -17.44
N SER A 167 33.81 16.88 -17.97
CA SER A 167 33.94 17.77 -19.14
C SER A 167 33.94 16.93 -20.43
N ALA A 168 33.07 17.31 -21.37
CA ALA A 168 33.00 16.68 -22.70
C ALA A 168 33.93 17.30 -23.76
N SER A 169 34.91 18.09 -23.36
CA SER A 169 35.80 18.76 -24.29
C SER A 169 37.25 18.64 -23.87
N GLY A 170 38.01 17.87 -24.59
CA GLY A 170 39.45 17.82 -24.47
C GLY A 170 40.06 16.48 -24.84
N SER A 171 40.89 16.48 -25.86
CA SER A 171 41.61 15.34 -26.31
C SER A 171 42.71 14.93 -25.32
N SER A 172 42.40 14.05 -24.42
CA SER A 172 43.37 13.21 -23.73
C SER A 172 42.74 11.83 -23.49
N SER A 173 43.35 10.80 -24.02
CA SER A 173 42.91 9.41 -23.79
C SER A 173 43.20 9.01 -22.37
N VAL A 174 42.18 8.99 -21.54
CA VAL A 174 42.26 8.36 -20.22
C VAL A 174 41.71 6.94 -20.42
N ALA A 175 42.58 5.95 -20.33
CA ALA A 175 42.19 4.55 -20.34
C ALA A 175 41.24 4.28 -19.16
N GLY A 176 40.18 3.51 -19.34
CA GLY A 176 39.31 3.05 -18.26
C GLY A 176 40.09 2.39 -17.13
N PRO A 177 39.47 2.17 -15.95
CA PRO A 177 40.16 1.59 -14.79
C PRO A 177 40.73 0.18 -15.06
N ILE A 178 40.22 -0.52 -16.09
CA ILE A 178 40.70 -1.84 -16.51
C ILE A 178 41.45 -1.70 -17.85
N ALA A 179 42.74 -2.03 -17.83
CA ALA A 179 43.58 -2.02 -19.01
C ALA A 179 43.35 -3.25 -19.91
N SER A 180 43.11 -4.41 -19.31
CA SER A 180 42.77 -5.64 -20.02
C SER A 180 41.99 -6.58 -19.11
N ALA A 181 41.06 -7.32 -19.70
CA ALA A 181 40.30 -8.38 -19.04
C ALA A 181 40.07 -9.52 -20.03
N ALA A 182 40.58 -10.71 -19.72
CA ALA A 182 40.45 -11.88 -20.56
C ALA A 182 40.68 -13.17 -19.78
N PRO A 183 40.15 -14.33 -20.25
CA PRO A 183 40.55 -15.61 -19.70
C PRO A 183 42.02 -15.86 -19.99
N ASN A 184 42.70 -16.54 -19.05
CA ASN A 184 44.09 -16.97 -19.26
C ASN A 184 44.19 -18.07 -20.31
N ALA A 185 45.40 -18.41 -20.70
CA ALA A 185 45.63 -19.40 -21.77
C ALA A 185 45.12 -20.83 -21.45
N THR A 186 44.94 -21.15 -20.16
CA THR A 186 44.42 -22.45 -19.71
C THR A 186 42.90 -22.46 -19.53
N GLY A 187 42.24 -21.28 -19.52
CA GLY A 187 40.80 -21.15 -19.36
C GLY A 187 40.29 -21.46 -17.95
N ASP A 188 41.18 -21.54 -16.95
CA ASP A 188 40.85 -21.83 -15.55
C ASP A 188 40.80 -20.58 -14.67
N LYS A 189 41.22 -19.43 -15.21
CA LYS A 189 41.18 -18.13 -14.54
C LYS A 189 40.81 -17.03 -15.52
N PHE A 190 40.11 -16.01 -15.00
CA PHE A 190 39.87 -14.74 -15.67
C PHE A 190 40.84 -13.70 -15.11
N GLU A 191 41.66 -13.10 -15.96
CA GLU A 191 42.70 -12.14 -15.60
C GLU A 191 42.20 -10.73 -15.87
N ILE A 192 42.30 -9.84 -14.87
CA ILE A 192 41.97 -8.42 -14.97
C ILE A 192 43.25 -7.63 -14.67
N THR A 193 43.63 -6.70 -15.54
CA THR A 193 44.75 -5.79 -15.30
C THR A 193 44.25 -4.36 -15.14
N LEU A 194 44.61 -3.70 -14.02
CA LEU A 194 44.24 -2.31 -13.79
C LEU A 194 45.13 -1.35 -14.59
N THR A 195 44.53 -0.28 -15.11
CA THR A 195 45.26 0.78 -15.84
C THR A 195 46.19 1.56 -14.93
N SER A 196 45.75 1.83 -13.68
CA SER A 196 46.43 2.73 -12.74
C SER A 196 47.83 2.27 -12.33
N ASN A 197 48.05 0.95 -12.21
CA ASN A 197 49.28 0.41 -11.64
C ASN A 197 49.76 -0.91 -12.27
N GLY A 198 49.02 -1.40 -13.29
CA GLY A 198 49.33 -2.69 -13.95
C GLY A 198 49.10 -3.91 -13.06
N THR A 199 48.41 -3.74 -11.90
CA THR A 199 48.11 -4.88 -11.01
C THR A 199 47.20 -5.85 -11.71
N LYS A 200 47.56 -7.14 -11.67
CA LYS A 200 46.75 -8.23 -12.16
C LYS A 200 45.98 -8.90 -11.06
N TYR A 201 44.69 -9.09 -11.30
CA TYR A 201 43.81 -9.91 -10.48
C TYR A 201 43.38 -11.14 -11.25
N GLU A 202 43.37 -12.29 -10.58
CA GLU A 202 43.00 -13.57 -11.15
C GLU A 202 41.75 -14.10 -10.41
N ILE A 203 40.66 -14.30 -11.13
CA ILE A 203 39.43 -14.87 -10.62
C ILE A 203 39.30 -16.29 -11.14
N PRO A 204 39.19 -17.32 -10.27
CA PRO A 204 39.02 -18.69 -10.72
C PRO A 204 37.75 -18.87 -11.55
N ILE A 205 37.87 -19.61 -12.67
CA ILE A 205 36.75 -20.09 -13.47
C ILE A 205 36.44 -21.51 -13.01
N VAL A 206 35.35 -21.66 -12.26
CA VAL A 206 34.95 -22.96 -11.68
C VAL A 206 33.61 -23.39 -12.28
N SER A 207 33.70 -24.05 -13.44
CA SER A 207 32.50 -24.56 -14.10
C SER A 207 31.77 -25.57 -13.20
N GLY A 208 30.43 -25.41 -13.07
CA GLY A 208 29.61 -26.26 -12.23
C GLY A 208 29.70 -25.96 -10.73
N LEU A 209 30.12 -24.73 -10.34
CA LEU A 209 29.90 -24.16 -9.02
C LEU A 209 28.92 -23.01 -9.19
N ALA A 210 27.75 -23.10 -8.56
CA ALA A 210 26.75 -22.04 -8.51
C ALA A 210 26.04 -22.07 -7.14
N CYS A 211 25.74 -20.88 -6.63
CA CYS A 211 24.88 -20.67 -5.48
C CYS A 211 24.13 -19.36 -5.71
N ALA A 212 22.92 -19.46 -6.22
CA ALA A 212 22.09 -18.29 -6.53
C ALA A 212 20.67 -18.50 -6.02
N ILE A 213 20.15 -17.54 -5.28
CA ILE A 213 18.76 -17.46 -4.84
C ILE A 213 18.04 -16.52 -5.80
N THR A 214 16.99 -16.99 -6.46
CA THR A 214 16.15 -16.11 -7.29
C THR A 214 15.40 -15.16 -6.37
N GLU A 215 15.54 -13.86 -6.59
CA GLU A 215 14.77 -12.86 -5.83
C GLU A 215 13.27 -13.10 -6.00
N PRO A 216 12.50 -13.07 -4.90
CA PRO A 216 11.04 -13.12 -4.95
C PRO A 216 10.45 -11.95 -5.75
N ASN A 217 9.15 -12.04 -6.08
CA ASN A 217 8.48 -10.94 -6.76
C ASN A 217 8.60 -9.63 -5.95
N PRO A 218 8.72 -8.47 -6.60
CA PRO A 218 8.81 -7.18 -5.90
C PRO A 218 7.65 -6.90 -4.94
N GLU A 219 6.46 -7.44 -5.22
CA GLU A 219 5.27 -7.35 -4.36
C GLU A 219 5.41 -8.15 -3.05
N ASP A 220 6.26 -9.16 -3.03
CA ASP A 220 6.59 -9.96 -1.85
C ASP A 220 7.77 -9.36 -1.05
N MET A 221 8.32 -8.22 -1.49
CA MET A 221 9.47 -7.57 -0.89
C MET A 221 9.06 -6.27 -0.19
N GLU A 222 9.51 -6.08 1.05
CA GLU A 222 9.30 -4.86 1.81
C GLU A 222 10.60 -4.40 2.48
N ASN A 223 11.08 -3.19 2.16
CA ASN A 223 12.33 -2.63 2.72
C ASN A 223 13.55 -3.56 2.58
N GLY A 224 13.67 -4.28 1.46
CA GLY A 224 14.75 -5.22 1.19
C GLY A 224 14.67 -6.56 1.93
N TYR A 225 13.53 -6.86 2.56
CA TYR A 225 13.21 -8.16 3.15
C TYR A 225 12.18 -8.89 2.28
N TRP A 226 12.39 -10.17 2.06
CA TRP A 226 11.35 -11.06 1.59
C TRP A 226 10.34 -11.32 2.70
N ILE A 227 9.09 -10.99 2.46
CA ILE A 227 8.00 -11.16 3.42
C ILE A 227 7.48 -12.60 3.31
N VAL A 228 7.74 -13.39 4.34
CA VAL A 228 7.33 -14.79 4.40
C VAL A 228 6.08 -14.90 5.26
N PRO A 229 4.93 -15.35 4.68
CA PRO A 229 3.67 -15.37 5.40
C PRO A 229 3.63 -16.45 6.48
N ILE A 230 3.15 -16.05 7.67
CA ILE A 230 2.71 -16.98 8.72
C ILE A 230 1.21 -17.19 8.52
N THR A 231 0.80 -18.40 8.20
CA THR A 231 -0.61 -18.76 8.00
C THR A 231 -1.02 -19.87 8.95
N LEU A 232 -2.33 -19.99 9.21
CA LEU A 232 -2.93 -21.15 9.89
C LEU A 232 -3.95 -21.81 8.95
N PRO A 233 -3.79 -23.12 8.63
CA PRO A 233 -2.61 -23.94 8.93
C PRO A 233 -1.34 -23.41 8.25
N ALA A 234 -0.17 -23.75 8.82
CA ALA A 234 1.11 -23.29 8.28
C ALA A 234 1.31 -23.81 6.85
N VAL A 235 1.68 -22.92 5.94
CA VAL A 235 2.05 -23.23 4.56
C VAL A 235 3.54 -22.96 4.34
N THR A 236 4.10 -23.69 3.39
CA THR A 236 5.49 -23.54 2.98
C THR A 236 5.62 -22.48 1.91
N THR A 237 6.52 -21.54 2.08
CA THR A 237 6.89 -20.55 1.05
C THR A 237 8.15 -21.03 0.33
N SER A 238 8.24 -20.79 -0.97
CA SER A 238 9.39 -21.23 -1.76
C SER A 238 9.80 -20.23 -2.84
N THR A 239 11.11 -20.24 -3.18
CA THR A 239 11.64 -19.57 -4.35
C THR A 239 12.61 -20.50 -5.09
N SER A 240 12.95 -20.15 -6.32
CA SER A 240 13.90 -20.93 -7.13
C SER A 240 15.33 -20.66 -6.69
N VAL A 241 16.18 -21.68 -6.79
CA VAL A 241 17.63 -21.57 -6.57
C VAL A 241 18.40 -22.30 -7.65
N ASP A 242 19.57 -21.78 -8.02
CA ASP A 242 20.55 -22.50 -8.84
C ASP A 242 21.73 -22.94 -7.95
N LEU A 243 21.72 -24.22 -7.55
CA LEU A 243 22.72 -24.81 -6.70
C LEU A 243 23.47 -25.91 -7.45
N LYS A 244 24.74 -25.65 -7.76
CA LYS A 244 25.64 -26.59 -8.46
C LYS A 244 26.94 -26.72 -7.68
N GLY A 245 27.33 -27.93 -7.37
CA GLY A 245 28.53 -28.22 -6.57
C GLY A 245 28.49 -29.62 -6.00
N ASP A 246 29.34 -29.85 -4.98
CA ASP A 246 29.46 -31.14 -4.30
C ASP A 246 28.49 -31.27 -3.12
N ALA A 247 28.28 -30.17 -2.38
CA ALA A 247 27.38 -30.10 -1.24
C ALA A 247 26.86 -28.66 -1.00
N VAL A 248 25.73 -28.54 -0.35
CA VAL A 248 25.15 -27.26 0.11
C VAL A 248 25.05 -27.25 1.64
N LEU A 249 25.47 -26.15 2.25
CA LEU A 249 25.24 -25.83 3.65
C LEU A 249 24.18 -24.72 3.72
N VAL A 250 23.11 -24.99 4.49
CA VAL A 250 22.02 -24.03 4.72
C VAL A 250 22.16 -23.49 6.14
N SER A 251 22.27 -22.17 6.27
CA SER A 251 22.21 -21.46 7.55
C SER A 251 20.91 -20.69 7.63
N ALA A 252 20.07 -21.01 8.61
CA ALA A 252 18.79 -20.37 8.85
C ALA A 252 18.84 -19.55 10.14
N PRO A 253 18.08 -18.44 10.24
CA PRO A 253 17.89 -17.72 11.49
C PRO A 253 17.18 -18.58 12.54
N GLU A 254 17.26 -18.20 13.80
CA GLU A 254 16.60 -18.91 14.89
C GLU A 254 15.08 -18.99 14.68
N GLY A 255 14.51 -20.18 14.84
CA GLY A 255 13.08 -20.45 14.66
C GLY A 255 12.62 -20.64 13.22
N TRP A 256 13.48 -20.38 12.21
CA TRP A 256 13.17 -20.62 10.81
C TRP A 256 13.56 -22.03 10.38
N THR A 257 12.70 -22.69 9.60
CA THR A 257 13.04 -23.96 8.97
C THR A 257 13.28 -23.71 7.49
N VAL A 258 14.49 -24.02 7.03
CA VAL A 258 14.92 -23.76 5.65
C VAL A 258 15.52 -25.01 5.06
N THR A 259 15.10 -25.37 3.85
CA THR A 259 15.66 -26.53 3.11
C THR A 259 16.00 -26.14 1.68
N ALA A 260 17.19 -26.57 1.26
CA ALA A 260 17.65 -26.49 -0.11
C ALA A 260 18.61 -27.65 -0.38
N GLU A 261 18.58 -28.21 -1.58
CA GLU A 261 19.42 -29.35 -1.98
C GLU A 261 20.00 -29.13 -3.37
N ILE A 262 21.20 -29.64 -3.60
CA ILE A 262 21.84 -29.64 -4.93
C ILE A 262 20.92 -30.34 -5.94
N GLY A 263 20.64 -29.66 -7.05
CA GLY A 263 19.84 -30.21 -8.16
C GLY A 263 18.31 -30.15 -7.94
N ASN A 264 17.83 -29.73 -6.78
CA ASN A 264 16.39 -29.60 -6.54
C ASN A 264 15.78 -28.31 -7.12
N GLY A 265 16.57 -27.26 -7.28
CA GLY A 265 16.14 -25.99 -7.87
C GLY A 265 15.14 -25.18 -7.00
N THR A 266 14.90 -25.58 -5.75
CA THR A 266 13.93 -24.95 -4.87
C THR A 266 14.51 -24.72 -3.48
N LEU A 267 14.38 -23.51 -2.98
CA LEU A 267 14.55 -23.12 -1.60
C LEU A 267 13.19 -23.08 -0.92
N THR A 268 13.02 -23.83 0.15
CA THR A 268 11.76 -23.94 0.88
C THR A 268 11.93 -23.35 2.27
N ILE A 269 10.96 -22.53 2.71
CA ILE A 269 11.04 -21.78 3.96
C ILE A 269 9.74 -21.95 4.75
N ILE A 270 9.86 -22.18 6.05
CA ILE A 270 8.78 -22.10 7.03
C ILE A 270 9.22 -21.07 8.08
N PRO A 271 8.49 -19.96 8.25
CA PRO A 271 8.81 -18.93 9.23
C PRO A 271 8.50 -19.40 10.67
N PRO A 272 9.06 -18.75 11.70
CA PRO A 272 8.61 -18.94 13.08
C PRO A 272 7.18 -18.39 13.25
N ALA A 273 6.47 -18.82 14.30
CA ALA A 273 5.12 -18.32 14.60
C ALA A 273 5.09 -16.85 15.04
N GLN A 274 6.24 -16.25 15.35
CA GLN A 274 6.36 -14.86 15.76
C GLN A 274 6.22 -13.93 14.54
N ASP A 275 5.29 -12.98 14.60
CA ASP A 275 5.15 -11.93 13.61
C ASP A 275 6.33 -10.94 13.67
N GLY A 276 6.80 -10.49 12.50
CA GLY A 276 7.92 -9.55 12.39
C GLY A 276 9.30 -10.15 12.74
N ALA A 277 9.45 -11.46 12.85
CA ALA A 277 10.76 -12.08 13.06
C ALA A 277 11.64 -11.89 11.81
N GLU A 278 12.83 -11.32 12.00
CA GLU A 278 13.78 -11.01 10.92
C GLU A 278 14.99 -11.94 10.95
N GLY A 279 15.64 -12.13 9.80
CA GLY A 279 16.87 -12.84 9.71
C GLY A 279 17.48 -12.88 8.32
N ILE A 280 18.61 -13.56 8.20
CA ILE A 280 19.31 -13.79 6.94
C ILE A 280 19.43 -15.28 6.72
N ILE A 281 18.91 -15.76 5.61
CA ILE A 281 19.14 -17.12 5.13
C ILE A 281 20.40 -17.09 4.29
N THR A 282 21.35 -17.97 4.59
CA THR A 282 22.61 -18.10 3.85
C THR A 282 22.72 -19.49 3.26
N LEU A 283 22.94 -19.55 1.96
CA LEU A 283 23.30 -20.78 1.26
C LEU A 283 24.78 -20.75 0.91
N GLN A 284 25.48 -21.86 1.14
CA GLN A 284 26.88 -22.02 0.77
C GLN A 284 27.04 -23.33 0.00
N VAL A 285 27.54 -23.26 -1.21
CA VAL A 285 27.81 -24.43 -2.05
C VAL A 285 29.30 -24.57 -2.23
N ASN A 286 29.84 -25.77 -2.09
CA ASN A 286 31.25 -26.04 -2.36
C ASN A 286 31.44 -26.89 -3.60
N LYS A 287 32.59 -26.70 -4.25
CA LYS A 287 33.14 -27.58 -5.26
C LYS A 287 34.67 -27.71 -5.10
N GLY A 288 35.10 -28.83 -4.58
CA GLY A 288 36.50 -28.99 -4.13
C GLY A 288 36.84 -27.99 -3.03
N ILE A 289 37.81 -27.12 -3.31
CA ILE A 289 38.26 -26.07 -2.37
C ILE A 289 37.52 -24.74 -2.57
N TYR A 290 36.69 -24.60 -3.58
CA TYR A 290 36.00 -23.36 -3.91
C TYR A 290 34.60 -23.35 -3.29
N TRP A 291 34.14 -22.16 -2.91
CA TRP A 291 32.82 -21.92 -2.33
C TRP A 291 32.10 -20.82 -3.09
N ALA A 292 30.79 -20.97 -3.23
CA ALA A 292 29.87 -19.92 -3.64
C ALA A 292 28.86 -19.71 -2.52
N ILE A 293 28.52 -18.44 -2.24
CA ILE A 293 27.65 -18.06 -1.14
C ILE A 293 26.62 -17.07 -1.67
N ASP A 294 25.37 -17.26 -1.30
CA ASP A 294 24.31 -16.30 -1.53
C ASP A 294 23.40 -16.17 -0.31
N GLN A 295 22.74 -15.01 -0.17
CA GLN A 295 21.98 -14.65 1.01
C GLN A 295 20.70 -13.91 0.64
N ILE A 296 19.65 -14.15 1.43
CA ILE A 296 18.41 -13.39 1.34
C ILE A 296 17.94 -12.97 2.73
N LYS A 297 17.52 -11.72 2.87
CA LYS A 297 16.90 -11.22 4.09
C LYS A 297 15.44 -11.62 4.13
N VAL A 298 14.97 -12.14 5.25
CA VAL A 298 13.59 -12.58 5.43
C VAL A 298 12.97 -11.92 6.65
N ARG A 299 11.66 -11.62 6.54
CA ARG A 299 10.83 -11.15 7.64
C ARG A 299 9.52 -11.93 7.63
N SER A 300 9.11 -12.46 8.76
CA SER A 300 7.81 -13.12 8.89
C SER A 300 6.70 -12.08 9.02
N LYS A 301 5.54 -12.35 8.41
CA LYS A 301 4.34 -11.51 8.50
C LYS A 301 3.11 -12.39 8.67
N ARG A 302 2.32 -12.14 9.73
CA ARG A 302 1.09 -12.90 9.93
C ARG A 302 0.08 -12.53 8.84
N VAL A 303 -0.44 -13.55 8.15
CA VAL A 303 -1.46 -13.41 7.11
C VAL A 303 -2.61 -14.34 7.47
N ILE A 304 -3.79 -13.74 7.70
CA ILE A 304 -5.00 -14.51 8.00
C ILE A 304 -5.60 -14.98 6.68
N THR A 305 -5.58 -16.28 6.44
CA THR A 305 -6.17 -16.92 5.24
C THR A 305 -7.47 -17.62 5.53
N SER A 306 -7.76 -17.92 6.81
CA SER A 306 -8.98 -18.54 7.28
C SER A 306 -9.28 -18.09 8.70
N LEU A 307 -10.41 -17.39 8.89
CA LEU A 307 -10.87 -16.97 10.22
C LEU A 307 -11.30 -18.18 11.08
N LYS A 308 -11.75 -19.26 10.44
CA LYS A 308 -12.04 -20.51 11.14
C LYS A 308 -10.77 -21.16 11.68
N ALA A 309 -9.68 -21.11 10.92
CA ALA A 309 -8.39 -21.63 11.39
C ALA A 309 -7.86 -20.79 12.57
N GLU A 310 -7.97 -19.46 12.53
CA GLU A 310 -7.66 -18.59 13.66
C GLU A 310 -8.50 -18.92 14.90
N TYR A 311 -9.80 -19.17 14.70
CA TYR A 311 -10.69 -19.58 15.77
C TYR A 311 -10.33 -20.96 16.36
N GLU A 312 -9.93 -21.92 15.53
CA GLU A 312 -9.68 -23.30 15.96
C GLU A 312 -8.27 -23.53 16.50
N LEU A 313 -7.28 -22.88 15.95
CA LEU A 313 -5.86 -23.13 16.17
C LEU A 313 -5.10 -21.96 16.81
N GLY A 314 -5.69 -20.76 16.78
CA GLY A 314 -5.12 -19.55 17.32
C GLY A 314 -5.89 -19.01 18.53
N ASP A 315 -5.61 -17.79 18.88
CA ASP A 315 -6.26 -17.07 19.99
C ASP A 315 -7.61 -16.46 19.61
N GLY A 316 -8.17 -16.81 18.45
CA GLY A 316 -9.37 -16.23 17.87
C GLY A 316 -9.09 -14.97 17.07
N PHE A 317 -10.15 -14.21 16.78
CA PHE A 317 -10.09 -12.96 16.02
C PHE A 317 -11.14 -11.97 16.56
N TYR A 318 -11.00 -10.70 16.19
CA TYR A 318 -11.93 -9.66 16.62
C TYR A 318 -13.01 -9.40 15.57
N ILE A 319 -14.24 -9.13 16.05
CA ILE A 319 -15.35 -8.53 15.30
C ILE A 319 -15.66 -7.20 16.00
N GLY A 320 -15.32 -6.08 15.36
CA GLY A 320 -15.24 -4.82 16.08
C GLY A 320 -14.25 -4.92 17.25
N ASP A 321 -14.69 -4.69 18.46
CA ASP A 321 -13.90 -4.87 19.68
C ASP A 321 -14.13 -6.21 20.41
N GLU A 322 -15.01 -7.06 19.89
CA GLU A 322 -15.37 -8.33 20.51
C GLU A 322 -14.47 -9.47 20.06
N LEU A 323 -13.79 -10.14 21.00
CA LEU A 323 -12.98 -11.31 20.73
C LEU A 323 -13.86 -12.54 20.50
N VAL A 324 -13.77 -13.13 19.30
CA VAL A 324 -14.43 -14.39 18.95
C VAL A 324 -13.41 -15.52 18.96
N SER A 325 -13.52 -16.38 19.92
CA SER A 325 -12.69 -17.57 20.13
C SER A 325 -13.56 -18.75 20.57
N LYS A 326 -12.96 -19.95 20.64
CA LYS A 326 -13.67 -21.13 21.18
C LYS A 326 -14.11 -20.98 22.64
N GLU A 327 -13.42 -20.13 23.39
CA GLU A 327 -13.75 -19.89 24.80
C GLU A 327 -14.92 -18.93 24.94
N THR A 328 -14.93 -17.84 24.11
CA THR A 328 -15.97 -16.80 24.20
C THR A 328 -17.24 -17.18 23.46
N TYR A 329 -17.11 -17.87 22.32
CA TYR A 329 -18.23 -18.29 21.46
C TYR A 329 -18.00 -19.73 20.98
N PRO A 330 -18.36 -20.77 21.74
CA PRO A 330 -18.10 -22.18 21.38
C PRO A 330 -18.94 -22.67 20.21
N GLY A 331 -18.48 -23.71 19.51
CA GLY A 331 -19.27 -24.50 18.56
C GLY A 331 -19.22 -24.02 17.11
N GLY A 332 -18.08 -23.49 16.64
CA GLY A 332 -17.91 -23.03 15.25
C GLY A 332 -18.10 -24.11 14.19
N THR A 333 -18.96 -23.87 13.20
CA THR A 333 -19.23 -24.76 12.06
C THR A 333 -18.90 -24.07 10.74
N LEU A 334 -18.33 -24.83 9.77
CA LEU A 334 -18.15 -24.35 8.41
C LEU A 334 -19.40 -24.66 7.58
N ILE A 335 -19.89 -23.68 6.84
CA ILE A 335 -21.04 -23.78 5.94
C ILE A 335 -20.54 -23.59 4.51
N GLU A 336 -20.77 -24.60 3.69
CA GLU A 336 -20.45 -24.59 2.27
C GLU A 336 -21.56 -23.92 1.43
N ASN A 337 -21.30 -23.75 0.15
CA ASN A 337 -22.23 -23.14 -0.81
C ASN A 337 -23.61 -23.78 -0.77
N GLY A 338 -24.66 -22.97 -0.66
CA GLY A 338 -26.05 -23.45 -0.54
C GLY A 338 -26.44 -24.02 0.83
N GLY A 339 -25.54 -23.99 1.82
CA GLY A 339 -25.82 -24.44 3.17
C GLY A 339 -26.81 -23.56 3.93
N THR A 340 -27.09 -23.91 5.17
CA THR A 340 -28.08 -23.21 6.02
C THR A 340 -27.45 -22.64 7.26
N ILE A 341 -27.72 -21.35 7.56
CA ILE A 341 -27.32 -20.69 8.80
C ILE A 341 -28.40 -20.96 9.85
N SER A 342 -28.02 -21.50 11.00
CA SER A 342 -28.93 -21.65 12.14
C SER A 342 -29.12 -20.33 12.88
N LYS A 343 -30.10 -20.28 13.79
CA LYS A 343 -30.52 -19.07 14.50
C LYS A 343 -29.58 -18.64 15.63
N SER A 344 -28.61 -19.50 15.96
CA SER A 344 -27.62 -19.26 17.02
C SER A 344 -26.33 -19.99 16.74
N GLY A 345 -25.26 -19.65 17.45
CA GLY A 345 -23.95 -20.25 17.34
C GLY A 345 -23.03 -19.51 16.37
N VAL A 346 -21.84 -20.09 16.14
CA VAL A 346 -20.81 -19.52 15.26
C VAL A 346 -20.81 -20.23 13.92
N HIS A 347 -21.00 -19.47 12.86
CA HIS A 347 -21.07 -19.97 11.49
C HIS A 347 -19.97 -19.33 10.65
N PHE A 348 -19.00 -20.12 10.27
CA PHE A 348 -18.02 -19.77 9.24
C PHE A 348 -18.58 -20.14 7.88
N ILE A 349 -18.56 -19.24 6.93
CA ILE A 349 -19.06 -19.48 5.58
C ILE A 349 -17.88 -19.53 4.63
N ALA A 350 -17.77 -20.60 3.87
CA ALA A 350 -16.67 -20.80 2.93
C ALA A 350 -16.53 -19.64 1.94
N GLY A 351 -15.30 -19.32 1.59
CA GLY A 351 -14.99 -18.20 0.69
C GLY A 351 -15.75 -18.29 -0.63
N GLY A 352 -16.36 -17.19 -1.06
CA GLY A 352 -17.16 -17.08 -2.28
C GLY A 352 -18.47 -17.88 -2.28
N ALA A 353 -18.85 -18.54 -1.19
CA ALA A 353 -20.11 -19.28 -1.10
C ALA A 353 -21.32 -18.35 -1.20
N ASN A 354 -22.42 -18.86 -1.75
CA ASN A 354 -23.71 -18.19 -1.84
C ASN A 354 -24.72 -18.87 -0.94
N ILE A 355 -25.27 -18.12 0.02
CA ILE A 355 -26.28 -18.58 0.97
C ILE A 355 -27.57 -17.79 0.76
N SER A 356 -28.70 -18.46 0.74
CA SER A 356 -30.02 -17.82 0.63
C SER A 356 -30.87 -18.11 1.86
N ILE A 357 -31.35 -17.05 2.52
CA ILE A 357 -32.22 -17.14 3.69
C ILE A 357 -33.59 -16.61 3.30
N SER A 358 -34.58 -17.50 3.19
CA SER A 358 -35.93 -17.16 2.69
C SER A 358 -36.84 -16.47 3.71
N SER A 359 -36.56 -16.59 5.01
CA SER A 359 -37.36 -16.05 6.12
C SER A 359 -36.51 -15.18 7.04
N ASN A 360 -37.15 -14.60 8.07
CA ASN A 360 -36.40 -13.89 9.09
C ASN A 360 -35.43 -14.80 9.84
N LEU A 361 -34.21 -14.35 10.00
CA LEU A 361 -33.21 -15.01 10.81
C LEU A 361 -33.29 -14.41 12.22
N ALA A 362 -34.14 -15.04 13.05
CA ALA A 362 -34.33 -14.57 14.42
C ALA A 362 -33.34 -15.26 15.35
N THR A 363 -32.53 -14.47 16.08
CA THR A 363 -31.68 -15.02 17.15
C THR A 363 -32.56 -15.42 18.33
N THR A 364 -32.34 -16.61 18.85
CA THR A 364 -33.09 -17.14 20.00
C THR A 364 -32.16 -17.93 20.91
N GLU A 365 -32.21 -17.68 22.20
CA GLU A 365 -31.55 -18.43 23.26
C GLU A 365 -30.02 -18.28 23.35
N ALA A 366 -29.33 -17.90 22.26
CA ALA A 366 -27.88 -17.72 22.24
C ALA A 366 -27.45 -16.76 21.13
N PRO A 367 -26.26 -16.15 21.23
CA PRO A 367 -25.68 -15.29 20.21
C PRO A 367 -25.60 -15.94 18.83
N LEU A 368 -25.72 -15.13 17.79
CA LEU A 368 -25.48 -15.50 16.40
C LEU A 368 -24.23 -14.78 15.88
N VAL A 369 -23.25 -15.54 15.47
CA VAL A 369 -22.01 -15.06 14.88
C VAL A 369 -21.88 -15.60 13.46
N ILE A 370 -21.76 -14.72 12.47
CA ILE A 370 -21.65 -15.04 11.04
C ILE A 370 -20.35 -14.47 10.51
N VAL A 371 -19.51 -15.32 9.97
CA VAL A 371 -18.15 -14.98 9.54
C VAL A 371 -17.87 -15.55 8.16
N GLY A 372 -17.44 -14.72 7.23
CA GLY A 372 -16.82 -15.19 5.99
C GLY A 372 -15.42 -15.72 6.30
N ASP A 373 -15.18 -16.99 6.03
CA ASP A 373 -13.94 -17.66 6.44
C ASP A 373 -12.69 -17.11 5.76
N ASP A 374 -12.78 -16.87 4.45
CA ASP A 374 -11.66 -16.30 3.67
C ASP A 374 -11.75 -14.76 3.64
N PRO A 375 -10.80 -14.04 4.27
CA PRO A 375 -10.80 -12.57 4.27
C PRO A 375 -10.73 -11.93 2.88
N ASN A 376 -10.16 -12.62 1.89
CA ASN A 376 -9.97 -12.10 0.54
C ASN A 376 -11.09 -12.47 -0.43
N ASN A 377 -12.04 -13.34 0.00
CA ASN A 377 -13.12 -13.82 -0.85
C ASN A 377 -14.42 -13.94 -0.03
N PRO A 378 -15.04 -12.82 0.35
CA PRO A 378 -16.22 -12.82 1.22
C PRO A 378 -17.39 -13.57 0.57
N PRO A 379 -18.11 -14.44 1.33
CA PRO A 379 -19.31 -15.11 0.84
C PRO A 379 -20.47 -14.13 0.71
N THR A 380 -21.46 -14.48 -0.14
CA THR A 380 -22.69 -13.70 -0.31
C THR A 380 -23.85 -14.35 0.42
N ILE A 381 -24.54 -13.58 1.26
CA ILE A 381 -25.77 -13.96 1.95
C ILE A 381 -26.93 -13.12 1.44
N THR A 382 -27.87 -13.74 0.73
CA THR A 382 -29.10 -13.07 0.27
C THR A 382 -30.22 -13.29 1.27
N LEU A 383 -30.73 -12.17 1.81
CA LEU A 383 -31.78 -12.16 2.82
C LEU A 383 -33.16 -11.94 2.16
N GLY A 384 -33.99 -12.96 2.10
CA GLY A 384 -35.42 -12.85 1.79
C GLY A 384 -36.23 -12.26 2.97
N GLY A 385 -35.81 -12.56 4.21
CA GLY A 385 -36.27 -11.92 5.45
C GLY A 385 -35.27 -10.88 5.97
N TYR A 386 -35.28 -10.65 7.26
CA TYR A 386 -34.38 -9.73 7.97
C TYR A 386 -33.79 -10.41 9.22
N PHE A 387 -32.70 -9.86 9.74
CA PHE A 387 -32.20 -10.25 11.06
C PHE A 387 -33.11 -9.70 12.13
N LEU A 388 -33.61 -10.56 12.99
CA LEU A 388 -34.43 -10.22 14.15
C LEU A 388 -33.68 -10.58 15.43
N SER A 389 -33.06 -9.60 16.07
CA SER A 389 -32.17 -9.85 17.19
C SER A 389 -32.92 -9.87 18.51
N SER A 390 -32.84 -10.97 19.23
CA SER A 390 -33.20 -11.10 20.65
C SER A 390 -31.99 -11.42 21.52
N GLU A 391 -30.85 -11.69 20.90
CA GLU A 391 -29.54 -11.99 21.46
C GLU A 391 -28.47 -11.28 20.65
N ASN A 392 -27.20 -11.34 21.05
CA ASN A 392 -26.10 -10.72 20.34
C ASN A 392 -26.04 -11.20 18.88
N LEU A 393 -25.77 -10.25 17.98
CA LEU A 393 -25.58 -10.50 16.54
C LEU A 393 -24.26 -9.89 16.10
N LEU A 394 -23.35 -10.75 15.63
CA LEU A 394 -22.04 -10.36 15.15
C LEU A 394 -21.85 -10.86 13.70
N CYS A 395 -21.48 -9.97 12.79
CA CYS A 395 -21.21 -10.29 11.39
C CYS A 395 -19.84 -9.74 10.99
N LYS A 396 -19.03 -10.57 10.33
CA LYS A 396 -17.71 -10.18 9.82
C LYS A 396 -17.43 -10.76 8.44
N ASN A 397 -16.85 -9.92 7.57
CA ASN A 397 -16.33 -10.35 6.28
C ASN A 397 -17.36 -11.10 5.41
N VAL A 398 -18.57 -10.57 5.31
CA VAL A 398 -19.64 -11.15 4.50
C VAL A 398 -20.29 -10.09 3.61
N LYS A 399 -20.72 -10.50 2.42
CA LYS A 399 -21.57 -9.68 1.56
C LYS A 399 -23.03 -9.98 1.89
N LEU A 400 -23.75 -8.99 2.41
CA LEU A 400 -25.16 -9.07 2.78
C LEU A 400 -26.01 -8.36 1.73
N VAL A 401 -26.96 -9.07 1.12
CA VAL A 401 -27.85 -8.50 0.09
C VAL A 401 -29.30 -8.55 0.57
N ARG A 402 -29.97 -7.40 0.61
CA ARG A 402 -31.37 -7.27 1.00
C ARG A 402 -32.17 -6.39 0.05
N THR A 403 -33.22 -6.94 -0.55
CA THR A 403 -34.15 -6.20 -1.45
C THR A 403 -35.47 -5.78 -0.77
N GLY A 404 -35.59 -5.98 0.54
CA GLY A 404 -36.80 -5.59 1.29
C GLY A 404 -36.68 -4.25 1.98
N THR A 405 -37.69 -3.90 2.78
CA THR A 405 -37.81 -2.57 3.44
C THR A 405 -36.72 -2.30 4.47
N TYR A 406 -36.24 -3.31 5.17
CA TYR A 406 -35.14 -3.21 6.12
C TYR A 406 -34.43 -4.55 6.30
N MET A 407 -33.16 -4.50 6.74
CA MET A 407 -32.30 -5.68 6.93
C MET A 407 -32.27 -6.15 8.39
N PHE A 408 -32.40 -5.24 9.36
CA PHE A 408 -32.19 -5.53 10.76
C PHE A 408 -33.32 -4.95 11.63
N ASN A 409 -33.74 -5.70 12.65
CA ASN A 409 -34.68 -5.29 13.69
C ASN A 409 -34.31 -5.92 15.04
N VAL A 410 -34.77 -5.33 16.14
CA VAL A 410 -34.62 -5.86 17.49
C VAL A 410 -35.97 -6.23 18.08
N ASN A 411 -35.99 -7.30 18.85
CA ASN A 411 -37.18 -7.89 19.47
C ASN A 411 -37.00 -8.14 20.97
N ASN A 412 -35.86 -7.75 21.53
CA ASN A 412 -35.53 -7.78 22.94
C ASN A 412 -34.41 -6.77 23.24
N ASP A 413 -34.05 -6.56 24.51
CA ASP A 413 -32.82 -5.91 24.89
C ASP A 413 -31.63 -6.77 24.49
N VAL A 414 -30.62 -6.18 23.85
CA VAL A 414 -29.46 -6.86 23.28
C VAL A 414 -28.18 -6.22 23.76
N ASN A 415 -27.18 -7.01 24.15
CA ASN A 415 -25.91 -6.45 24.59
C ASN A 415 -25.07 -5.95 23.41
N LYS A 416 -24.90 -6.76 22.36
CA LYS A 416 -24.02 -6.40 21.24
C LYS A 416 -24.65 -6.66 19.86
N VAL A 417 -24.51 -5.67 18.98
CA VAL A 417 -24.81 -5.79 17.55
C VAL A 417 -23.61 -5.24 16.80
N ILE A 418 -22.86 -6.10 16.10
CA ILE A 418 -21.61 -5.71 15.46
C ILE A 418 -21.62 -6.17 14.00
N PHE A 419 -21.31 -5.22 13.08
CA PHE A 419 -21.03 -5.48 11.69
C PHE A 419 -19.64 -4.91 11.40
N ASP A 420 -18.70 -5.77 11.00
CA ASP A 420 -17.31 -5.44 10.76
C ASP A 420 -16.84 -6.01 9.42
N GLN A 421 -16.22 -5.20 8.58
CA GLN A 421 -15.70 -5.60 7.26
C GLN A 421 -16.76 -6.27 6.36
N CYS A 422 -18.02 -5.82 6.44
CA CYS A 422 -19.11 -6.35 5.61
C CYS A 422 -19.34 -5.48 4.37
N GLU A 423 -19.67 -6.12 3.25
CA GLU A 423 -20.27 -5.45 2.10
C GLU A 423 -21.79 -5.58 2.19
N ILE A 424 -22.53 -4.48 2.15
CA ILE A 424 -23.96 -4.49 2.40
C ILE A 424 -24.69 -3.80 1.24
N GLU A 425 -25.56 -4.54 0.55
CA GLU A 425 -26.42 -4.01 -0.50
C GLU A 425 -27.86 -3.92 -0.02
N LEU A 426 -28.42 -2.71 -0.03
CA LEU A 426 -29.74 -2.40 0.50
C LEU A 426 -30.64 -1.73 -0.55
N SER A 427 -31.85 -2.23 -0.72
CA SER A 427 -32.92 -1.46 -1.41
C SER A 427 -33.75 -0.62 -0.44
N GLY A 428 -33.63 -0.82 0.85
CA GLY A 428 -34.32 -0.11 1.93
C GLY A 428 -33.39 0.35 3.03
N SER A 429 -33.93 0.43 4.26
CA SER A 429 -33.14 0.79 5.44
C SER A 429 -32.29 -0.36 5.94
N PHE A 430 -31.16 -0.07 6.59
CA PHE A 430 -30.43 -1.08 7.33
C PHE A 430 -31.22 -1.52 8.57
N GLY A 431 -31.58 -0.59 9.44
CA GLY A 431 -32.29 -0.90 10.68
C GLY A 431 -33.65 -0.18 10.78
N TYR A 432 -34.67 -0.91 11.25
CA TYR A 432 -35.98 -0.38 11.55
C TYR A 432 -36.63 -1.08 12.76
N SER A 433 -37.11 -0.30 13.74
CA SER A 433 -37.91 -0.81 14.85
C SER A 433 -38.86 0.25 15.38
N THR A 434 -40.08 -0.17 15.73
CA THR A 434 -41.07 0.63 16.45
C THR A 434 -41.10 0.28 17.94
N ASN A 435 -40.41 -0.75 18.36
CA ASN A 435 -40.37 -1.28 19.70
C ASN A 435 -39.44 -0.47 20.60
N SER A 436 -39.66 -0.55 21.92
CA SER A 436 -38.84 0.15 22.92
C SER A 436 -37.90 -0.86 23.59
N TYR A 437 -36.78 -1.09 22.97
CA TYR A 437 -35.70 -1.95 23.49
C TYR A 437 -34.38 -1.18 23.62
N THR A 438 -33.41 -1.83 24.24
CA THR A 438 -32.06 -1.30 24.40
C THR A 438 -31.05 -2.18 23.65
N ILE A 439 -30.19 -1.55 22.86
CA ILE A 439 -28.92 -2.14 22.40
C ILE A 439 -27.83 -1.47 23.23
N VAL A 440 -27.05 -2.26 23.98
CA VAL A 440 -26.01 -1.68 24.83
C VAL A 440 -24.84 -1.19 23.99
N ASP A 441 -24.39 -2.00 23.03
CA ASP A 441 -23.25 -1.72 22.17
C ASP A 441 -23.58 -2.04 20.70
N PHE A 442 -23.58 -1.00 19.86
CA PHE A 442 -23.81 -1.09 18.44
C PHE A 442 -22.55 -0.65 17.71
N GLN A 443 -21.89 -1.57 17.04
CA GLN A 443 -20.69 -1.29 16.25
C GLN A 443 -20.95 -1.57 14.78
N PHE A 444 -20.68 -0.57 13.96
CA PHE A 444 -20.77 -0.66 12.52
C PHE A 444 -19.47 -0.08 11.93
N VAL A 445 -18.49 -0.95 11.70
CA VAL A 445 -17.11 -0.54 11.46
C VAL A 445 -16.54 -1.21 10.20
N ASN A 446 -15.76 -0.47 9.43
CA ASN A 446 -15.06 -0.98 8.23
C ASN A 446 -16.00 -1.56 7.16
N ASN A 447 -17.24 -1.09 7.05
CA ASN A 447 -18.20 -1.65 6.10
C ASN A 447 -18.34 -0.80 4.83
N LYS A 448 -18.71 -1.45 3.72
CA LYS A 448 -19.19 -0.80 2.49
C LYS A 448 -20.69 -0.99 2.37
N VAL A 449 -21.45 0.10 2.30
CA VAL A 449 -22.91 0.08 2.20
C VAL A 449 -23.37 0.71 0.90
N LYS A 450 -23.89 -0.11 -0.01
CA LYS A 450 -24.46 0.32 -1.30
C LYS A 450 -25.98 0.40 -1.20
N PHE A 451 -26.54 1.58 -1.46
CA PHE A 451 -27.99 1.75 -1.58
C PHE A 451 -28.42 1.61 -3.03
N THR A 452 -29.21 0.57 -3.30
CA THR A 452 -29.72 0.23 -4.64
C THR A 452 -31.18 0.61 -4.87
N GLY A 453 -31.91 0.94 -3.79
CA GLY A 453 -33.33 1.31 -3.86
C GLY A 453 -33.57 2.76 -4.29
N THR A 454 -34.77 3.03 -4.81
CA THR A 454 -35.22 4.39 -5.13
C THR A 454 -36.12 4.93 -3.99
N ALA A 455 -35.99 6.20 -3.66
CA ALA A 455 -36.68 6.81 -2.50
C ALA A 455 -38.21 6.72 -2.54
N GLY A 456 -38.82 6.57 -3.72
CA GLY A 456 -40.28 6.47 -3.88
C GLY A 456 -40.90 5.16 -3.44
N SER A 457 -40.11 4.14 -3.12
CA SER A 457 -40.61 2.79 -2.76
C SER A 457 -40.82 2.57 -1.25
N LEU A 458 -40.42 3.52 -0.39
CA LEU A 458 -40.45 3.36 1.05
C LEU A 458 -41.26 4.48 1.73
N ALA A 459 -42.26 4.07 2.52
CA ALA A 459 -42.98 5.00 3.40
C ALA A 459 -42.02 5.53 4.48
N GLY A 460 -41.62 6.80 4.39
CA GLY A 460 -40.80 7.47 5.39
C GLY A 460 -39.34 7.75 5.00
N GLY A 461 -38.91 7.49 3.75
CA GLY A 461 -37.55 7.74 3.29
C GLY A 461 -36.60 6.57 3.56
N MET A 462 -35.43 6.56 2.91
CA MET A 462 -34.39 5.56 3.16
C MET A 462 -33.47 6.04 4.29
N ASN A 463 -33.75 5.60 5.49
CA ASN A 463 -32.88 5.84 6.64
C ASN A 463 -31.86 4.71 6.72
N PHE A 464 -30.63 4.99 7.18
CA PHE A 464 -29.73 3.90 7.55
C PHE A 464 -30.31 3.15 8.75
N VAL A 465 -30.55 3.85 9.86
CA VAL A 465 -31.22 3.31 11.05
C VAL A 465 -32.38 4.20 11.45
N ASN A 466 -33.57 3.62 11.62
CA ASN A 466 -34.74 4.26 12.19
C ASN A 466 -35.25 3.46 13.40
N PHE A 467 -34.70 3.74 14.53
CA PHE A 467 -34.99 3.16 15.85
C PHE A 467 -35.51 4.22 16.83
N ALA A 468 -36.52 5.00 16.42
CA ALA A 468 -36.98 6.15 17.17
C ALA A 468 -37.31 5.86 18.66
N ASN A 469 -37.69 4.61 18.98
CA ASN A 469 -38.00 4.18 20.35
C ASN A 469 -36.90 3.29 20.97
N VAL A 470 -35.88 2.88 20.22
CA VAL A 470 -34.79 2.06 20.73
C VAL A 470 -33.72 2.96 21.33
N LYS A 471 -33.25 2.62 22.51
CA LYS A 471 -32.04 3.20 23.10
C LYS A 471 -30.82 2.41 22.59
N ILE A 472 -29.81 3.11 22.09
CA ILE A 472 -28.49 2.54 21.83
C ILE A 472 -27.53 3.22 22.82
N THR A 473 -27.04 2.48 23.81
CA THR A 473 -26.20 3.11 24.84
C THR A 473 -24.91 3.64 24.25
N ASN A 474 -24.17 2.80 23.50
CA ASN A 474 -22.98 3.20 22.78
C ASN A 474 -23.14 2.82 21.30
N ALA A 475 -22.93 3.75 20.41
CA ALA A 475 -22.93 3.53 18.98
C ALA A 475 -21.56 3.93 18.40
N ASN A 476 -20.84 2.99 17.78
CA ASN A 476 -19.63 3.25 17.04
C ASN A 476 -19.86 2.99 15.55
N ILE A 477 -19.91 4.05 14.76
CA ILE A 477 -20.05 3.99 13.29
C ILE A 477 -18.81 4.64 12.70
N SER A 478 -17.80 3.84 12.38
CA SER A 478 -16.51 4.36 11.98
C SER A 478 -15.89 3.60 10.81
N ASN A 479 -15.13 4.33 10.02
CA ASN A 479 -14.40 3.79 8.89
C ASN A 479 -15.30 3.06 7.88
N ASN A 480 -16.48 3.61 7.56
CA ASN A 480 -17.41 3.02 6.60
C ASN A 480 -17.54 3.86 5.33
N ILE A 481 -17.87 3.20 4.22
CA ILE A 481 -18.27 3.85 2.98
C ILE A 481 -19.77 3.65 2.79
N PHE A 482 -20.52 4.74 2.76
CA PHE A 482 -21.96 4.77 2.45
C PHE A 482 -22.15 5.42 1.08
N TYR A 483 -22.70 4.70 0.12
CA TYR A 483 -22.87 5.25 -1.22
C TYR A 483 -24.14 4.78 -1.91
N SER A 484 -24.64 5.59 -2.82
CA SER A 484 -25.71 5.21 -3.74
C SER A 484 -25.18 5.23 -5.17
N ARG A 485 -26.05 4.94 -6.15
CA ARG A 485 -25.67 5.06 -7.56
C ARG A 485 -25.21 6.48 -7.90
N SER A 486 -24.31 6.60 -8.84
CA SER A 486 -23.75 7.90 -9.28
C SER A 486 -24.79 8.84 -9.87
N ASP A 487 -25.90 8.31 -10.39
CA ASP A 487 -27.02 9.04 -11.00
C ASP A 487 -28.25 9.14 -10.09
N ASP A 488 -28.15 8.73 -8.81
CA ASP A 488 -29.29 8.66 -7.91
C ASP A 488 -29.62 10.04 -7.32
N THR A 489 -30.65 10.67 -7.82
CA THR A 489 -31.19 11.95 -7.34
C THR A 489 -32.27 11.78 -6.27
N SER A 490 -32.50 10.56 -5.77
CA SER A 490 -33.53 10.29 -4.77
C SER A 490 -33.18 10.94 -3.44
N ALA A 491 -34.15 11.63 -2.83
CA ALA A 491 -33.97 12.13 -1.47
C ALA A 491 -33.82 10.97 -0.47
N ARG A 492 -32.83 11.06 0.40
CA ARG A 492 -32.64 10.13 1.52
C ARG A 492 -33.36 10.69 2.76
N GLY A 493 -33.72 9.77 3.65
CA GLY A 493 -34.25 10.13 4.97
C GLY A 493 -33.15 10.50 5.98
N GLN A 494 -33.46 10.35 7.24
CA GLN A 494 -32.52 10.52 8.33
C GLN A 494 -31.46 9.41 8.27
N PHE A 495 -30.21 9.75 8.56
CA PHE A 495 -29.17 8.71 8.59
C PHE A 495 -29.37 7.78 9.80
N PHE A 496 -29.36 8.35 11.02
CA PHE A 496 -29.38 7.57 12.25
C PHE A 496 -30.36 8.19 13.25
N THR A 497 -31.53 7.57 13.40
CA THR A 497 -32.57 8.01 14.34
C THR A 497 -32.73 7.00 15.46
N VAL A 498 -32.43 7.38 16.68
CA VAL A 498 -32.58 6.56 17.89
C VAL A 498 -33.13 7.40 19.06
N LYS A 499 -33.64 6.72 20.06
CA LYS A 499 -34.18 7.43 21.24
C LYS A 499 -33.10 8.17 22.02
N GLU A 500 -32.01 7.49 22.32
CA GLU A 500 -30.87 7.98 23.12
C GLU A 500 -29.61 7.23 22.75
N THR A 501 -28.46 7.93 22.71
CA THR A 501 -27.18 7.31 22.41
C THR A 501 -25.96 8.16 22.80
N ALA A 502 -24.83 7.50 23.15
CA ALA A 502 -23.49 8.04 23.00
C ALA A 502 -22.94 7.55 21.66
N ILE A 503 -22.86 8.42 20.66
CA ILE A 503 -22.46 8.03 19.30
C ILE A 503 -21.05 8.53 18.95
N LYS A 504 -20.25 7.67 18.32
CA LYS A 504 -19.05 8.02 17.57
C LYS A 504 -19.33 7.78 16.09
N LEU A 505 -19.42 8.86 15.31
CA LEU A 505 -19.54 8.84 13.86
C LEU A 505 -18.27 9.44 13.28
N GLU A 506 -17.26 8.60 13.03
CA GLU A 506 -15.91 9.06 12.71
C GLU A 506 -15.33 8.39 11.46
N ASN A 507 -14.55 9.15 10.67
CA ASN A 507 -13.85 8.61 9.51
C ASN A 507 -14.73 7.87 8.50
N ASN A 508 -15.97 8.30 8.29
CA ASN A 508 -16.82 7.71 7.28
C ASN A 508 -16.79 8.52 5.98
N THR A 509 -16.99 7.84 4.86
CA THR A 509 -17.15 8.44 3.54
C THR A 509 -18.60 8.26 3.07
N PHE A 510 -19.26 9.37 2.77
CA PHE A 510 -20.64 9.41 2.27
C PHE A 510 -20.65 9.93 0.84
N CYS A 511 -21.04 9.09 -0.13
CA CYS A 511 -21.12 9.44 -1.54
C CYS A 511 -22.56 9.39 -2.04
N ASN A 512 -23.15 10.54 -2.37
CA ASN A 512 -24.56 10.70 -2.76
C ASN A 512 -25.56 10.16 -1.72
N TYR A 513 -25.13 9.96 -0.49
CA TYR A 513 -25.96 9.23 0.48
C TYR A 513 -26.84 10.13 1.32
N ILE A 514 -26.30 11.18 1.92
CA ILE A 514 -27.09 12.06 2.76
C ILE A 514 -27.53 13.31 1.97
N GLN A 515 -28.74 13.28 1.45
CA GLN A 515 -29.32 14.39 0.68
C GLN A 515 -30.43 15.13 1.43
N ASN A 516 -30.86 14.63 2.59
CA ASN A 516 -31.95 15.20 3.36
C ASN A 516 -31.57 15.51 4.81
N PRO A 517 -32.31 16.40 5.46
CA PRO A 517 -31.86 17.36 6.44
C PRO A 517 -31.42 16.81 7.80
N GLN A 518 -31.43 15.51 8.03
CA GLN A 518 -31.19 15.01 9.40
C GLN A 518 -30.20 13.84 9.37
N GLY A 519 -28.95 14.11 9.70
CA GLY A 519 -27.95 13.07 9.85
C GLY A 519 -28.28 12.20 11.08
N ILE A 520 -27.94 12.67 12.27
CA ILE A 520 -28.21 11.97 13.53
C ILE A 520 -29.37 12.66 14.24
N LYS A 521 -30.40 11.89 14.66
CA LYS A 521 -31.48 12.39 15.48
C LYS A 521 -31.62 11.55 16.75
N ALA A 522 -31.20 12.10 17.88
CA ALA A 522 -31.18 11.39 19.15
C ALA A 522 -31.11 12.34 20.34
N LYS A 523 -31.50 11.86 21.52
CA LYS A 523 -30.98 12.41 22.77
C LYS A 523 -29.53 11.93 22.90
N LEU A 524 -28.58 12.85 22.80
CA LEU A 524 -27.15 12.57 22.88
C LEU A 524 -26.69 12.55 24.34
N THR A 525 -25.92 11.54 24.71
CA THR A 525 -25.47 11.33 26.11
C THR A 525 -23.98 10.91 26.11
N GLY A 526 -23.33 11.15 27.25
CA GLY A 526 -21.92 10.76 27.39
C GLY A 526 -20.98 11.50 26.46
N ASP A 527 -19.85 10.86 26.14
CA ASP A 527 -18.84 11.35 25.19
C ASP A 527 -19.23 10.93 23.78
N TRP A 528 -19.84 11.83 23.04
CA TRP A 528 -20.17 11.60 21.63
C TRP A 528 -19.30 12.45 20.72
N SER A 529 -19.10 11.97 19.50
CA SER A 529 -18.31 12.67 18.47
C SER A 529 -18.81 12.40 17.06
N VAL A 530 -18.71 13.42 16.21
CA VAL A 530 -19.06 13.35 14.79
C VAL A 530 -17.99 14.11 14.02
N ARG A 531 -16.92 13.44 13.60
CA ARG A 531 -15.74 14.10 13.06
C ARG A 531 -15.01 13.25 12.01
N TYR A 532 -14.17 13.93 11.23
CA TYR A 532 -13.33 13.32 10.18
C TYR A 532 -14.11 12.60 9.08
N ASN A 533 -15.40 12.95 8.92
CA ASN A 533 -16.23 12.40 7.86
C ASN A 533 -16.10 13.23 6.57
N ILE A 534 -16.21 12.55 5.42
CA ILE A 534 -16.28 13.15 4.09
C ILE A 534 -17.69 13.00 3.55
N PHE A 535 -18.31 14.10 3.14
CA PHE A 535 -19.62 14.15 2.49
C PHE A 535 -19.43 14.59 1.03
N TYR A 536 -19.44 13.64 0.11
CA TYR A 536 -19.26 13.87 -1.31
C TYR A 536 -20.58 13.76 -2.06
N SER A 537 -20.82 14.66 -3.02
CA SER A 537 -21.94 14.57 -3.96
C SER A 537 -21.48 14.91 -5.38
N ASN A 538 -21.91 14.11 -6.37
CA ASN A 538 -21.76 14.41 -7.79
C ASN A 538 -23.10 14.66 -8.49
N ILE A 539 -24.15 14.91 -7.71
CA ILE A 539 -25.49 15.24 -8.16
C ILE A 539 -25.93 16.56 -7.55
N SER A 540 -26.88 17.25 -8.23
CA SER A 540 -27.49 18.47 -7.68
C SER A 540 -28.28 18.12 -6.43
N VAL A 541 -27.92 18.75 -5.32
CA VAL A 541 -28.61 18.62 -4.03
C VAL A 541 -29.47 19.86 -3.83
N ALA A 542 -30.77 19.68 -3.68
CA ALA A 542 -31.68 20.79 -3.41
C ALA A 542 -31.25 21.57 -2.18
N SER A 543 -31.04 22.88 -2.31
CA SER A 543 -30.67 23.75 -1.21
C SER A 543 -31.81 23.80 -0.18
N ASN A 544 -31.59 23.16 0.96
CA ASN A 544 -32.54 23.17 2.04
C ASN A 544 -31.89 23.74 3.32
N ASN A 545 -32.22 24.96 3.67
CA ASN A 545 -31.70 25.65 4.86
C ASN A 545 -32.04 24.95 6.19
N THR A 546 -32.68 23.78 6.13
CA THR A 546 -33.12 22.99 7.30
C THR A 546 -32.40 21.66 7.43
N SER A 547 -31.28 21.48 6.72
CA SER A 547 -30.47 20.25 6.81
C SER A 547 -29.45 20.35 7.93
N TYR A 548 -29.42 19.37 8.81
CA TYR A 548 -28.54 19.33 9.97
C TYR A 548 -27.85 17.96 10.08
N LEU A 549 -26.54 17.96 10.29
CA LEU A 549 -25.81 16.72 10.55
C LEU A 549 -26.21 16.12 11.91
N ILE A 550 -26.37 16.97 12.91
CA ILE A 550 -26.73 16.58 14.27
C ILE A 550 -28.06 17.26 14.68
N TRP A 551 -29.07 16.46 14.93
CA TRP A 551 -30.33 16.87 15.50
C TRP A 551 -30.45 16.35 16.95
N ALA A 552 -29.97 17.13 17.90
CA ALA A 552 -30.01 16.77 19.30
C ALA A 552 -31.39 17.00 19.88
N LEU A 553 -31.91 16.03 20.63
CA LEU A 553 -33.17 16.10 21.32
C LEU A 553 -32.99 16.66 22.75
N GLU A 554 -34.11 17.11 23.36
CA GLU A 554 -34.15 17.61 24.73
C GLU A 554 -33.47 16.66 25.72
N GLY A 555 -32.69 17.23 26.65
CA GLY A 555 -31.89 16.48 27.63
C GLY A 555 -30.62 15.89 27.10
N SER A 556 -30.16 16.30 25.89
CA SER A 556 -28.83 15.96 25.38
C SER A 556 -27.74 16.63 26.21
N THR A 557 -26.61 15.93 26.37
CA THR A 557 -25.34 16.47 26.85
C THR A 557 -24.44 16.85 25.72
N PHE A 558 -23.53 17.80 25.94
CA PHE A 558 -22.64 18.33 24.92
C PHE A 558 -21.19 18.07 25.31
N PRO A 559 -20.30 17.74 24.33
CA PRO A 559 -18.87 17.63 24.58
C PRO A 559 -18.30 18.93 25.13
N ALA A 560 -17.19 18.86 25.85
CA ALA A 560 -16.54 20.05 26.44
C ALA A 560 -15.85 20.92 25.35
N SER A 561 -15.65 20.41 24.16
CA SER A 561 -14.97 21.07 23.02
C SER A 561 -15.72 20.82 21.72
N ASN A 562 -15.72 21.81 20.83
CA ASN A 562 -16.25 21.71 19.47
C ASN A 562 -15.47 20.71 18.61
N ASP A 563 -14.25 20.33 19.00
CA ASP A 563 -13.43 19.33 18.29
C ASP A 563 -14.18 17.99 18.06
N ALA A 564 -15.18 17.73 18.91
CA ALA A 564 -16.01 16.53 18.78
C ALA A 564 -16.87 16.50 17.50
N PHE A 565 -17.09 17.64 16.81
CA PHE A 565 -17.95 17.70 15.62
C PHE A 565 -17.52 18.71 14.54
N GLU A 566 -16.43 19.44 14.70
CA GLU A 566 -15.99 20.47 13.73
C GLU A 566 -15.19 19.91 12.55
N SER A 567 -14.48 18.80 12.74
CA SER A 567 -13.60 18.24 11.72
C SER A 567 -14.35 17.33 10.75
N ASN A 568 -15.29 17.89 9.99
CA ASN A 568 -15.96 17.21 8.87
C ASN A 568 -15.82 18.08 7.62
N VAL A 569 -15.82 17.45 6.43
CA VAL A 569 -15.71 18.17 5.15
C VAL A 569 -16.79 17.75 4.18
N ALA A 570 -17.21 18.68 3.34
CA ALA A 570 -18.18 18.45 2.27
C ALA A 570 -17.61 18.88 0.92
N TYR A 571 -18.05 18.22 -0.14
CA TYR A 571 -17.71 18.58 -1.51
C TYR A 571 -18.87 18.26 -2.46
N ASN A 572 -19.21 19.19 -3.36
CA ASN A 572 -20.16 18.96 -4.42
C ASN A 572 -19.52 19.18 -5.78
N ALA A 573 -19.46 18.14 -6.59
CA ALA A 573 -18.84 18.17 -7.92
C ALA A 573 -19.67 18.89 -8.99
N VAL A 574 -20.96 19.20 -8.71
CA VAL A 574 -21.90 19.78 -9.71
C VAL A 574 -22.15 21.26 -9.44
N GLU A 575 -22.20 21.68 -8.21
CA GLU A 575 -22.55 23.04 -7.81
C GLU A 575 -21.54 23.58 -6.79
N GLU A 576 -20.71 24.51 -7.20
CA GLU A 576 -19.66 25.15 -6.40
C GLU A 576 -20.16 25.82 -5.11
N ASN A 577 -21.46 26.12 -5.03
CA ASN A 577 -22.12 26.76 -3.90
C ASN A 577 -23.31 25.96 -3.35
N ALA A 578 -23.39 24.67 -3.68
CA ALA A 578 -24.50 23.85 -3.21
C ALA A 578 -24.44 23.66 -1.70
N THR A 579 -25.57 23.62 -1.15
CA THR A 579 -25.93 23.61 0.25
C THR A 579 -24.97 22.90 1.16
N VAL A 580 -24.32 23.67 1.90
CA VAL A 580 -23.54 23.24 3.04
C VAL A 580 -24.52 22.92 4.17
N TRP A 581 -24.48 21.73 4.72
CA TRP A 581 -25.29 21.39 5.87
C TRP A 581 -24.87 22.18 7.08
N ASN A 582 -25.88 22.60 7.85
CA ASN A 582 -25.60 23.08 9.18
C ASN A 582 -25.13 21.90 10.04
N VAL A 583 -24.17 22.13 10.91
CA VAL A 583 -23.62 21.06 11.74
C VAL A 583 -24.67 20.65 12.77
N PHE A 584 -25.40 21.62 13.35
CA PHE A 584 -26.13 21.36 14.56
C PHE A 584 -27.54 21.95 14.59
N TYR A 585 -28.49 21.16 15.07
CA TYR A 585 -29.83 21.61 15.47
C TYR A 585 -30.23 20.99 16.80
N PHE A 586 -30.83 21.80 17.69
CA PHE A 586 -31.35 21.35 18.95
C PHE A 586 -32.88 21.52 18.97
N SER A 587 -33.60 20.47 19.35
CA SER A 587 -35.06 20.48 19.48
C SER A 587 -35.48 20.23 20.92
N THR A 588 -36.10 21.20 21.52
CA THR A 588 -36.83 21.04 22.80
C THR A 588 -38.28 20.66 22.52
N SER A 589 -38.96 20.13 23.52
CA SER A 589 -40.41 19.86 23.48
C SER A 589 -41.25 21.14 23.25
N SER A 590 -40.68 22.31 23.51
CA SER A 590 -41.27 23.63 23.27
C SER A 590 -40.83 24.29 21.96
N GLY A 591 -39.99 23.65 21.15
CA GLY A 591 -39.57 24.13 19.85
C GLY A 591 -38.51 25.23 19.83
N THR A 592 -37.90 25.59 20.97
CA THR A 592 -36.89 26.65 21.06
C THR A 592 -35.60 26.22 21.72
N SER A 593 -34.50 26.76 21.20
CA SER A 593 -33.11 26.41 21.44
C SER A 593 -32.45 27.05 22.66
N SER A 594 -33.12 27.18 23.81
CA SER A 594 -32.62 27.95 24.96
C SER A 594 -31.55 27.24 25.82
N GLU A 595 -31.16 26.01 25.50
CA GLU A 595 -30.28 25.20 26.35
C GLU A 595 -28.95 24.79 25.66
N ILE A 596 -28.61 25.41 24.55
CA ILE A 596 -27.31 25.15 23.93
C ILE A 596 -26.24 25.89 24.70
N PRO A 597 -25.15 25.23 25.12
CA PRO A 597 -24.07 25.88 25.82
C PRO A 597 -23.51 27.07 25.07
N ASP A 598 -23.09 28.11 25.78
CA ASP A 598 -22.37 29.23 25.19
C ASP A 598 -21.13 28.73 24.45
N GLY A 599 -20.94 29.20 23.22
CA GLY A 599 -19.81 28.79 22.37
C GLY A 599 -20.15 27.80 21.25
N TYR A 600 -21.35 27.19 21.26
CA TYR A 600 -21.83 26.35 20.16
C TYR A 600 -22.53 27.18 19.08
N ASP A 601 -21.94 27.28 17.90
CA ASP A 601 -22.58 28.02 16.80
C ASP A 601 -23.52 27.12 15.99
N LEU A 602 -24.84 27.30 16.22
CA LEU A 602 -25.90 26.61 15.46
C LEU A 602 -25.90 26.88 13.94
N LYS A 603 -25.20 27.91 13.52
CA LYS A 603 -25.13 28.28 12.10
C LYS A 603 -23.82 27.82 11.46
N SER A 604 -22.93 27.19 12.25
CA SER A 604 -21.72 26.62 11.67
C SER A 604 -22.10 25.62 10.58
N ARG A 605 -21.41 25.70 9.47
CA ARG A 605 -21.63 24.83 8.32
C ARG A 605 -20.45 23.89 8.21
N ILE A 606 -20.69 22.67 7.70
CA ILE A 606 -19.60 21.79 7.35
C ILE A 606 -18.76 22.51 6.27
N PRO A 607 -17.44 22.69 6.45
CA PRO A 607 -16.59 23.32 5.48
C PRO A 607 -16.70 22.63 4.11
N GLN A 608 -16.91 23.44 3.06
CA GLN A 608 -16.86 22.94 1.70
C GLN A 608 -15.45 23.07 1.17
N GLU A 609 -14.91 21.97 0.65
CA GLU A 609 -13.59 21.94 0.04
C GLU A 609 -13.66 22.54 -1.38
N GLU A 610 -12.60 23.23 -1.81
CA GLU A 610 -12.46 23.76 -3.17
C GLU A 610 -12.09 22.64 -4.15
N GLU A 611 -11.35 21.64 -3.66
CA GLU A 611 -10.95 20.45 -4.43
C GLU A 611 -11.60 19.20 -3.84
N SER A 612 -11.76 18.15 -4.66
CA SER A 612 -12.35 16.90 -4.21
C SER A 612 -11.49 16.24 -3.12
N PRO A 613 -12.06 15.99 -1.92
CA PRO A 613 -11.38 15.25 -0.88
C PRO A 613 -11.31 13.73 -1.17
N LEU A 614 -11.87 13.28 -2.32
CA LEU A 614 -11.91 11.88 -2.73
C LEU A 614 -11.39 11.70 -4.15
N GLN A 615 -10.56 10.69 -4.35
CA GLN A 615 -10.32 10.07 -5.64
C GLN A 615 -11.35 8.95 -5.85
N ILE A 616 -12.14 9.05 -6.90
CA ILE A 616 -13.10 8.02 -7.28
C ILE A 616 -12.41 7.03 -8.21
N VAL A 617 -12.14 5.83 -7.72
CA VAL A 617 -11.48 4.75 -8.48
C VAL A 617 -12.52 3.90 -9.21
N ASP A 618 -13.56 3.47 -8.51
CA ASP A 618 -14.64 2.66 -9.06
C ASP A 618 -15.93 2.92 -8.25
N TRP A 619 -16.84 3.72 -8.83
CA TRP A 619 -18.08 4.07 -8.15
C TRP A 619 -18.99 2.86 -7.92
N GLU A 620 -19.11 1.98 -8.91
CA GLU A 620 -20.03 0.84 -8.85
C GLU A 620 -19.66 -0.16 -7.74
N ASN A 621 -18.36 -0.31 -7.48
CA ASN A 621 -17.83 -1.18 -6.44
C ASN A 621 -17.45 -0.43 -5.14
N GLY A 622 -17.79 0.87 -5.03
CA GLY A 622 -17.54 1.66 -3.82
C GLY A 622 -16.05 1.83 -3.51
N LYS A 623 -15.20 1.94 -4.54
CA LYS A 623 -13.76 2.20 -4.36
C LYS A 623 -13.50 3.71 -4.40
N PHE A 624 -13.45 4.28 -3.22
CA PHE A 624 -13.17 5.70 -2.99
C PHE A 624 -11.95 5.83 -2.10
N VAL A 625 -10.98 6.63 -2.52
CA VAL A 625 -9.75 6.87 -1.76
C VAL A 625 -9.73 8.30 -1.26
N SER A 626 -9.57 8.50 0.03
CA SER A 626 -9.44 9.84 0.60
C SER A 626 -8.12 10.48 0.14
N SER A 627 -8.21 11.67 -0.44
CA SER A 627 -7.04 12.53 -0.73
C SER A 627 -6.70 13.46 0.45
N LYS A 628 -7.54 13.47 1.50
CA LYS A 628 -7.35 14.28 2.70
C LYS A 628 -6.92 13.39 3.87
N ALA A 629 -5.67 13.54 4.29
CA ALA A 629 -5.10 12.71 5.36
C ALA A 629 -5.93 12.79 6.67
N GLY A 630 -6.27 11.64 7.24
CA GLY A 630 -7.04 11.51 8.48
C GLY A 630 -8.55 11.68 8.34
N TYR A 631 -9.07 11.90 7.12
CA TYR A 631 -10.50 12.02 6.86
C TYR A 631 -11.02 10.88 6.01
N GLY A 632 -12.29 10.52 6.21
CA GLY A 632 -12.97 9.48 5.46
C GLY A 632 -12.52 8.07 5.80
N ALA A 633 -13.12 7.10 5.13
CA ALA A 633 -12.81 5.69 5.31
C ALA A 633 -11.48 5.33 4.62
N THR A 634 -10.75 4.40 5.23
CA THR A 634 -9.47 3.86 4.73
C THR A 634 -9.58 2.38 4.33
N ILE A 635 -10.80 1.89 4.10
CA ILE A 635 -11.05 0.52 3.62
C ILE A 635 -10.84 0.44 2.11
N GLU A 636 -10.14 -0.60 1.65
CA GLU A 636 -9.84 -0.88 0.24
C GLU A 636 -11.00 -1.60 -0.49
#